data_5ae4625611739d4f67d7b821534d7ca8
#
_entry.id   5ae4625611739d4f67d7b821534d7ca8
#
_cell.length_a   1.000
_cell.length_b   1.000
_cell.length_c   1.000
_cell.angle_alpha   90.00
_cell.angle_beta   90.00
_cell.angle_gamma   90.00
#
_symmetry.space_group_name_H-M   'P 1'
#
loop_
_entity.id
_entity.type
_entity.pdbx_description
1 polymer ?
#
loop_
_entity_poly.entity_id
_entity_poly.type
_entity_poly.pdbx_seq_one_letter_code
_entity_poly.pdbx_strand_id
1 'polypeptide(L)'
;ATATSIGAIFGTSNTTTYVESAAGIGAGGRTGLTSVVTAICFALSAFLATFVSAIPSAATAPALIIVGCMMVSSFAEIDWSNLEDAIPAFFAGIFMALCYSISYGIASAFIFYCLIKIFKKQAKDIHPIIAGVALLFILNFVLLAII
;
A
#
# COMPACT_ATOMS: atom_id res chain seq x y z
N ALA A 1 -10.29 7.19 10.80
CA ALA A 1 -10.02 8.41 11.59
C ALA A 1 -10.26 8.17 13.09
N THR A 2 -11.47 7.83 13.54
CA THR A 2 -11.77 7.63 14.99
C THR A 2 -10.90 6.56 15.63
N ALA A 3 -10.75 5.39 15.00
CA ALA A 3 -9.91 4.30 15.50
C ALA A 3 -8.43 4.71 15.61
N THR A 4 -7.92 5.48 14.66
CA THR A 4 -6.55 6.02 14.67
C THR A 4 -6.37 7.01 15.84
N SER A 5 -7.35 7.86 16.11
CA SER A 5 -7.31 8.80 17.23
C SER A 5 -7.31 8.07 18.57
N ILE A 6 -8.12 7.02 18.71
CA ILE A 6 -8.13 6.17 19.91
C ILE A 6 -6.78 5.44 20.07
N GLY A 7 -6.24 4.89 18.98
CA GLY A 7 -4.93 4.24 18.99
C GLY A 7 -3.80 5.17 19.45
N ALA A 8 -3.82 6.44 19.00
CA ALA A 8 -2.85 7.44 19.43
C ALA A 8 -2.90 7.71 20.95
N ILE A 9 -4.09 7.71 21.56
CA ILE A 9 -4.25 7.87 23.02
C ILE A 9 -3.64 6.68 23.77
N PHE A 10 -3.77 5.46 23.22
CA PHE A 10 -3.19 4.24 23.80
C PHE A 10 -1.70 4.07 23.47
N GLY A 11 -1.07 5.01 22.73
CA GLY A 11 0.34 4.94 22.35
C GLY A 11 0.67 3.88 21.32
N THR A 12 -0.35 3.40 20.57
CA THR A 12 -0.15 2.47 19.45
C THR A 12 0.05 3.22 18.14
N SER A 13 0.61 2.55 17.13
CA SER A 13 0.70 3.10 15.77
C SER A 13 -0.70 3.32 15.18
N ASN A 14 -0.75 4.04 14.05
CA ASN A 14 -1.99 4.29 13.33
C ASN A 14 -2.73 2.99 12.99
N THR A 15 -4.06 3.03 13.07
CA THR A 15 -4.91 1.91 12.66
C THR A 15 -5.06 1.94 11.14
N THR A 16 -4.43 1.00 10.45
CA THR A 16 -4.51 0.84 9.01
C THR A 16 -5.32 -0.40 8.65
N THR A 17 -5.99 -0.35 7.51
CA THR A 17 -6.66 -1.53 6.96
C THR A 17 -5.61 -2.42 6.30
N TYR A 18 -5.56 -3.68 6.72
CA TYR A 18 -4.66 -4.66 6.10
C TYR A 18 -5.17 -5.06 4.72
N VAL A 19 -4.24 -5.10 3.78
CA VAL A 19 -4.52 -5.45 2.38
C VAL A 19 -4.96 -6.91 2.26
N GLU A 20 -4.48 -7.78 3.13
CA GLU A 20 -4.85 -9.19 3.25
C GLU A 20 -6.35 -9.41 3.51
N SER A 21 -7.06 -8.39 3.99
CA SER A 21 -8.53 -8.41 4.13
C SER A 21 -9.24 -8.62 2.79
N ALA A 22 -8.59 -8.34 1.66
CA ALA A 22 -9.11 -8.61 0.32
C ALA A 22 -9.39 -10.09 0.10
N ALA A 23 -8.59 -10.99 0.69
CA ALA A 23 -8.83 -12.43 0.63
C ALA A 23 -10.15 -12.82 1.32
N GLY A 24 -10.44 -12.23 2.48
CA GLY A 24 -11.70 -12.42 3.19
C GLY A 24 -12.92 -11.94 2.41
N ILE A 25 -12.79 -10.81 1.71
CA ILE A 25 -13.83 -10.27 0.82
C ILE A 25 -14.03 -11.19 -0.38
N GLY A 26 -12.96 -11.68 -0.98
CA GLY A 26 -12.99 -12.64 -2.09
C GLY A 26 -13.64 -13.96 -1.71
N ALA A 27 -13.48 -14.41 -0.45
CA ALA A 27 -14.15 -15.59 0.10
C ALA A 27 -15.64 -15.37 0.45
N GLY A 28 -16.18 -14.16 0.23
CA GLY A 28 -17.58 -13.82 0.46
C GLY A 28 -17.88 -13.08 1.77
N GLY A 29 -16.86 -12.70 2.53
CA GLY A 29 -16.99 -11.94 3.76
C GLY A 29 -17.31 -10.47 3.53
N ARG A 30 -18.59 -10.12 3.34
CA ARG A 30 -19.04 -8.76 2.98
C ARG A 30 -19.85 -8.06 4.06
N THR A 31 -19.94 -8.63 5.25
CA THR A 31 -20.75 -8.10 6.34
C THR A 31 -19.89 -7.68 7.52
N GLY A 32 -20.40 -6.77 8.36
CA GLY A 32 -19.72 -6.37 9.59
C GLY A 32 -19.46 -7.53 10.56
N LEU A 33 -20.23 -8.62 10.45
CA LEU A 33 -20.02 -9.83 11.24
C LEU A 33 -18.65 -10.45 10.97
N THR A 34 -18.18 -10.42 9.72
CA THR A 34 -16.84 -10.90 9.35
C THR A 34 -15.75 -10.15 10.11
N SER A 35 -15.89 -8.82 10.23
CA SER A 35 -14.92 -7.99 10.98
C SER A 35 -14.93 -8.32 12.48
N VAL A 36 -16.10 -8.60 13.05
CA VAL A 36 -16.22 -9.00 14.47
C VAL A 36 -15.53 -10.34 14.70
N VAL A 37 -15.78 -11.33 13.84
CA VAL A 37 -15.13 -12.65 13.94
C VAL A 37 -13.62 -12.52 13.81
N THR A 38 -13.15 -11.72 12.86
CA THR A 38 -11.71 -11.44 12.67
C THR A 38 -11.11 -10.79 13.92
N ALA A 39 -11.79 -9.83 14.52
CA ALA A 39 -11.34 -9.18 15.76
C ALA A 39 -11.22 -10.18 16.92
N ILE A 40 -12.17 -11.10 17.06
CA ILE A 40 -12.13 -12.18 18.07
C ILE A 40 -10.94 -13.11 17.81
N CYS A 41 -10.70 -13.50 16.55
CA CYS A 41 -9.54 -14.32 16.19
C CYS A 41 -8.21 -13.62 16.51
N PHE A 42 -8.10 -12.32 16.27
CA PHE A 42 -6.92 -11.55 16.65
C PHE A 42 -6.74 -11.48 18.16
N ALA A 43 -7.81 -11.27 18.92
CA ALA A 43 -7.76 -11.26 20.39
C ALA A 43 -7.30 -12.62 20.93
N LEU A 44 -7.81 -13.73 20.39
CA LEU A 44 -7.35 -15.07 20.75
C LEU A 44 -5.88 -15.32 20.37
N SER A 45 -5.47 -14.84 19.19
CA SER A 45 -4.08 -14.94 18.74
C SER A 45 -3.11 -14.19 19.65
N ALA A 46 -3.54 -13.10 20.30
CA ALA A 46 -2.70 -12.36 21.24
C ALA A 46 -2.30 -13.22 22.45
N PHE A 47 -3.18 -14.10 22.94
CA PHE A 47 -2.86 -15.06 24.01
C PHE A 47 -1.90 -16.16 23.52
N LEU A 48 -1.94 -16.48 22.23
CA LEU A 48 -1.08 -17.48 21.60
C LEU A 48 0.15 -16.88 20.94
N ALA A 49 0.49 -15.63 21.22
CA ALA A 49 1.56 -14.90 20.56
C ALA A 49 2.90 -15.64 20.58
N THR A 50 3.21 -16.31 21.67
CA THR A 50 4.44 -17.12 21.80
C THR A 50 4.48 -18.28 20.79
N PHE A 51 3.35 -18.93 20.54
CA PHE A 51 3.25 -20.01 19.55
C PHE A 51 3.25 -19.47 18.12
N VAL A 52 2.56 -18.35 17.89
CA VAL A 52 2.49 -17.69 16.58
C VAL A 52 3.86 -17.17 16.15
N SER A 53 4.65 -16.64 17.08
CA SER A 53 6.01 -16.15 16.79
C SER A 53 6.99 -17.27 16.43
N ALA A 54 6.68 -18.52 16.77
CA ALA A 54 7.49 -19.68 16.39
C ALA A 54 7.26 -20.11 14.92
N ILE A 55 6.23 -19.58 14.25
CA ILE A 55 5.95 -19.91 12.84
C ILE A 55 7.00 -19.23 11.95
N PRO A 56 7.81 -19.99 11.21
CA PRO A 56 8.82 -19.42 10.32
C PRO A 56 8.16 -18.68 9.16
N SER A 57 8.77 -17.59 8.72
CA SER A 57 8.30 -16.77 7.58
C SER A 57 8.13 -17.59 6.29
N ALA A 58 8.91 -18.67 6.13
CA ALA A 58 8.76 -19.58 5.00
C ALA A 58 7.39 -20.29 4.97
N ALA A 59 6.75 -20.49 6.11
CA ALA A 59 5.42 -21.10 6.18
C ALA A 59 4.29 -20.11 5.84
N THR A 60 4.49 -18.81 6.07
CA THR A 60 3.51 -17.77 5.76
C THR A 60 3.63 -17.23 4.32
N ALA A 61 4.79 -17.37 3.69
CA ALA A 61 5.06 -16.89 2.34
C ALA A 61 4.04 -17.39 1.29
N PRO A 62 3.64 -18.67 1.24
CA PRO A 62 2.65 -19.14 0.27
C PRO A 62 1.30 -18.46 0.40
N ALA A 63 0.85 -18.17 1.63
CA ALA A 63 -0.40 -17.44 1.86
C ALA A 63 -0.33 -16.01 1.32
N LEU A 64 0.80 -15.31 1.53
CA LEU A 64 1.02 -13.97 0.99
C LEU A 64 1.07 -13.95 -0.54
N ILE A 65 1.66 -14.98 -1.16
CA ILE A 65 1.67 -15.13 -2.62
C ILE A 65 0.25 -15.28 -3.15
N ILE A 66 -0.59 -16.11 -2.52
CA ILE A 66 -1.99 -16.28 -2.93
C ILE A 66 -2.75 -14.96 -2.81
N VAL A 67 -2.60 -14.24 -1.70
CA VAL A 67 -3.21 -12.91 -1.51
C VAL A 67 -2.72 -11.94 -2.59
N GLY A 68 -1.43 -11.93 -2.89
CA GLY A 68 -0.85 -11.14 -3.97
C GLY A 68 -1.50 -11.47 -5.33
N CYS A 69 -1.67 -12.74 -5.66
CA CYS A 69 -2.35 -13.17 -6.89
C CYS A 69 -3.80 -12.68 -6.96
N MET A 70 -4.54 -12.71 -5.85
CA MET A 70 -5.92 -12.18 -5.81
C MET A 70 -5.97 -10.67 -6.07
N MET A 71 -4.91 -9.95 -5.71
CA MET A 71 -4.81 -8.50 -5.91
C MET A 71 -4.32 -8.10 -7.29
N VAL A 72 -3.72 -9.01 -8.05
CA VAL A 72 -3.29 -8.74 -9.44
C VAL A 72 -4.46 -8.28 -10.31
N SER A 73 -5.69 -8.69 -10.00
CA SER A 73 -6.89 -8.21 -10.71
C SER A 73 -7.04 -6.69 -10.71
N SER A 74 -6.56 -5.99 -9.68
CA SER A 74 -6.57 -4.52 -9.61
C SER A 74 -5.67 -3.86 -10.68
N PHE A 75 -4.66 -4.57 -11.18
CA PHE A 75 -3.84 -4.09 -12.29
C PHE A 75 -4.61 -4.00 -13.61
N ALA A 76 -5.72 -4.74 -13.74
CA ALA A 76 -6.60 -4.66 -14.90
C ALA A 76 -7.37 -3.33 -15.00
N GLU A 77 -7.49 -2.59 -13.89
CA GLU A 77 -8.12 -1.27 -13.86
C GLU A 77 -7.23 -0.17 -14.44
N ILE A 78 -5.92 -0.45 -14.59
CA ILE A 78 -4.94 0.49 -15.15
C ILE A 78 -5.06 0.45 -16.67
N ASP A 79 -5.20 1.62 -17.30
CA ASP A 79 -5.16 1.72 -18.76
C ASP A 79 -3.72 1.59 -19.27
N TRP A 80 -3.31 0.37 -19.57
CA TRP A 80 -1.97 0.03 -20.08
C TRP A 80 -1.74 0.52 -21.52
N SER A 81 -2.78 0.89 -22.25
CA SER A 81 -2.65 1.47 -23.59
C SER A 81 -2.25 2.94 -23.53
N ASN A 82 -2.54 3.62 -22.42
CA ASN A 82 -2.14 4.99 -22.19
C ASN A 82 -0.80 5.04 -21.44
N LEU A 83 0.26 5.46 -22.12
CA LEU A 83 1.59 5.58 -21.55
C LEU A 83 1.66 6.56 -20.36
N GLU A 84 0.73 7.50 -20.25
CA GLU A 84 0.70 8.44 -19.12
C GLU A 84 0.39 7.76 -17.80
N ASP A 85 -0.43 6.72 -17.84
CA ASP A 85 -0.85 5.95 -16.66
C ASP A 85 -0.02 4.67 -16.50
N ALA A 86 0.33 4.03 -17.62
CA ALA A 86 1.10 2.80 -17.63
C ALA A 86 2.51 2.95 -17.06
N ILE A 87 3.24 4.01 -17.44
CA ILE A 87 4.63 4.21 -16.98
C ILE A 87 4.69 4.45 -15.47
N PRO A 88 3.91 5.38 -14.87
CA PRO A 88 3.93 5.57 -13.42
C PRO A 88 3.52 4.29 -12.66
N ALA A 89 2.52 3.57 -13.14
CA ALA A 89 2.07 2.33 -12.52
C ALA A 89 3.14 1.23 -12.55
N PHE A 90 3.85 1.08 -13.67
CA PHE A 90 4.95 0.13 -13.82
C PHE A 90 6.10 0.44 -12.86
N PHE A 91 6.56 1.69 -12.84
CA PHE A 91 7.63 2.09 -11.93
C PHE A 91 7.22 2.01 -10.47
N ALA A 92 5.96 2.32 -10.12
CA ALA A 92 5.46 2.11 -8.77
C ALA A 92 5.64 0.67 -8.31
N GLY A 93 5.23 -0.31 -9.13
CA GLY A 93 5.37 -1.73 -8.82
C GLY A 93 6.83 -2.15 -8.65
N ILE A 94 7.72 -1.72 -9.56
CA ILE A 94 9.14 -2.04 -9.50
C ILE A 94 9.79 -1.46 -8.23
N PHE A 95 9.58 -0.17 -7.94
CA PHE A 95 10.18 0.45 -6.77
C PHE A 95 9.64 -0.10 -5.46
N MET A 96 8.35 -0.47 -5.39
CA MET A 96 7.82 -1.19 -4.23
C MET A 96 8.54 -2.51 -3.98
N ALA A 97 8.79 -3.28 -5.05
CA ALA A 97 9.45 -4.58 -4.96
C ALA A 97 10.93 -4.45 -4.61
N LEU A 98 11.65 -3.52 -5.24
CA LEU A 98 13.10 -3.36 -5.04
C LEU A 98 13.45 -2.70 -3.71
N CYS A 99 12.66 -1.72 -3.28
CA CYS A 99 12.92 -0.97 -2.04
C CYS A 99 12.24 -1.57 -0.81
N TYR A 100 11.47 -2.64 -0.97
CA TYR A 100 10.66 -3.24 0.11
C TYR A 100 9.81 -2.21 0.87
N SER A 101 9.35 -1.18 0.18
CA SER A 101 8.61 -0.06 0.78
C SER A 101 7.52 0.46 -0.15
N ILE A 102 6.30 0.48 0.36
CA ILE A 102 5.14 1.03 -0.34
C ILE A 102 5.34 2.53 -0.61
N SER A 103 5.94 3.25 0.33
CA SER A 103 6.17 4.70 0.22
C SER A 103 7.05 5.06 -0.97
N TYR A 104 8.12 4.29 -1.24
CA TYR A 104 8.98 4.50 -2.41
C TYR A 104 8.25 4.25 -3.73
N GLY A 105 7.36 3.25 -3.76
CA GLY A 105 6.54 2.99 -4.93
C GLY A 105 5.56 4.11 -5.22
N ILE A 106 4.85 4.58 -4.21
CA ILE A 106 3.92 5.71 -4.35
C ILE A 106 4.68 6.97 -4.78
N ALA A 107 5.83 7.26 -4.16
CA ALA A 107 6.67 8.39 -4.51
C ALA A 107 7.11 8.36 -5.98
N SER A 108 7.58 7.19 -6.44
CA SER A 108 7.99 7.01 -7.83
C SER A 108 6.83 7.24 -8.80
N ALA A 109 5.62 6.71 -8.49
CA ALA A 109 4.45 6.94 -9.32
C ALA A 109 4.16 8.43 -9.52
N PHE A 110 4.12 9.21 -8.44
CA PHE A 110 3.86 10.64 -8.51
C PHE A 110 4.96 11.40 -9.26
N ILE A 111 6.22 11.06 -9.02
CA ILE A 111 7.36 11.70 -9.70
C ILE A 111 7.31 11.41 -11.20
N PHE A 112 7.14 10.14 -11.62
CA PHE A 112 7.08 9.77 -13.03
C PHE A 112 5.85 10.36 -13.72
N TYR A 113 4.70 10.40 -13.05
CA TYR A 113 3.51 11.06 -13.58
C TYR A 113 3.76 12.55 -13.86
N CYS A 114 4.33 13.27 -12.91
CA CYS A 114 4.69 14.68 -13.10
C CYS A 114 5.70 14.87 -14.23
N LEU A 115 6.73 14.02 -14.31
CA LEU A 115 7.73 14.08 -15.38
C LEU A 115 7.09 13.91 -16.76
N ILE A 116 6.25 12.91 -16.95
CA ILE A 116 5.58 12.64 -18.24
C ILE A 116 4.72 13.84 -18.65
N LYS A 117 3.93 14.39 -17.72
CA LYS A 117 3.09 15.56 -18.01
C LYS A 117 3.91 16.80 -18.38
N ILE A 118 5.07 17.00 -17.73
CA ILE A 118 5.98 18.10 -18.07
C ILE A 118 6.56 17.89 -19.48
N PHE A 119 7.02 16.68 -19.81
CA PHE A 119 7.57 16.37 -21.15
C PHE A 119 6.54 16.54 -22.25
N LYS A 120 5.28 16.24 -22.00
CA LYS A 120 4.17 16.48 -22.94
C LYS A 120 3.72 17.93 -23.01
N LYS A 121 4.37 18.84 -22.27
CA LYS A 121 3.97 20.28 -22.16
C LYS A 121 2.55 20.48 -21.63
N GLN A 122 2.02 19.51 -20.91
CA GLN A 122 0.70 19.51 -20.27
C GLN A 122 0.79 19.78 -18.76
N ALA A 123 1.76 20.58 -18.34
CA ALA A 123 1.98 20.90 -16.93
C ALA A 123 0.77 21.57 -16.26
N LYS A 124 -0.13 22.19 -17.05
CA LYS A 124 -1.36 22.81 -16.55
C LYS A 124 -2.43 21.80 -16.14
N ASP A 125 -2.37 20.58 -16.66
CA ASP A 125 -3.32 19.50 -16.36
C ASP A 125 -2.93 18.71 -15.11
N ILE A 126 -1.77 19.04 -14.50
CA ILE A 126 -1.34 18.41 -13.24
C ILE A 126 -2.12 19.06 -12.10
N HIS A 127 -2.88 18.26 -11.37
CA HIS A 127 -3.56 18.75 -10.17
C HIS A 127 -2.53 19.27 -9.16
N PRO A 128 -2.69 20.45 -8.57
CA PRO A 128 -1.69 21.07 -7.69
C PRO A 128 -1.33 20.21 -6.47
N ILE A 129 -2.26 19.39 -6.01
CA ILE A 129 -2.01 18.44 -4.92
C ILE A 129 -0.99 17.38 -5.34
N ILE A 130 -1.09 16.84 -6.55
CA ILE A 130 -0.16 15.82 -7.06
C ILE A 130 1.25 16.40 -7.20
N ALA A 131 1.36 17.61 -7.74
CA ALA A 131 2.62 18.31 -7.86
C ALA A 131 3.24 18.61 -6.48
N GLY A 132 2.44 19.03 -5.51
CA GLY A 132 2.88 19.27 -4.14
C GLY A 132 3.40 18.02 -3.45
N VAL A 133 2.69 16.90 -3.59
CA VAL A 133 3.09 15.61 -3.04
C VAL A 133 4.39 15.11 -3.69
N ALA A 134 4.51 15.22 -5.02
CA ALA A 134 5.74 14.85 -5.74
C ALA A 134 6.95 15.66 -5.26
N LEU A 135 6.76 16.97 -5.07
CA LEU A 135 7.81 17.86 -4.55
C LEU A 135 8.23 17.45 -3.13
N LEU A 136 7.28 17.14 -2.25
CA LEU A 136 7.56 16.68 -0.89
C LEU A 136 8.35 15.37 -0.87
N PHE A 137 8.03 14.43 -1.77
CA PHE A 137 8.79 13.19 -1.90
C PHE A 137 10.21 13.43 -2.41
N ILE A 138 10.40 14.30 -3.40
CA ILE A 138 11.74 14.69 -3.89
C ILE A 138 12.56 15.32 -2.75
N LEU A 139 11.96 16.23 -2.00
CA LEU A 139 12.59 16.86 -0.83
C LEU A 139 12.99 15.82 0.22
N ASN A 140 12.11 14.87 0.52
CA ASN A 140 12.38 13.78 1.43
C ASN A 140 13.57 12.92 0.97
N PHE A 141 13.64 12.57 -0.33
CA PHE A 141 14.75 11.80 -0.87
C PHE A 141 16.07 12.58 -0.83
N VAL A 142 16.06 13.88 -1.13
CA VAL A 142 17.24 14.73 -1.04
C VAL A 142 17.73 14.83 0.40
N LEU A 143 16.84 15.02 1.35
CA LEU A 143 17.19 15.04 2.78
C LEU A 143 17.80 13.70 3.22
N LEU A 144 17.19 12.58 2.81
CA LEU A 144 17.68 11.25 3.15
C LEU A 144 19.05 10.94 2.51
N ALA A 145 19.37 11.56 1.37
CA ALA A 145 20.65 11.39 0.70
C ALA A 145 21.77 12.25 1.31
N ILE A 146 21.43 13.29 2.06
CA ILE A 146 22.38 14.21 2.70
C ILE A 146 22.72 13.78 4.13
N ILE A 147 21.81 13.07 4.79
CA ILE A 147 21.99 12.54 6.16
C ILE A 147 22.68 11.17 6.11
#